data_b90ddc7a637f966eb913e5fd22ab62c9
#
_entry.id   b90ddc7a637f966eb913e5fd22ab62c9
#
_cell.length_a   1.000
_cell.length_b   1.000
_cell.length_c   1.000
_cell.angle_alpha   90.00
_cell.angle_beta   90.00
_cell.angle_gamma   90.00
#
_symmetry.space_group_name_H-M   'P 1'
#
loop_
_entity.id
_entity.type
_entity.pdbx_description
1 polymer ?
#
loop_
_entity_poly.entity_id
_entity_poly.type
_entity_poly.pdbx_seq_one_letter_code
_entity_poly.pdbx_strand_id
1 'polypeptide(L)'
;LFIPFPFYSPIGTMGAVIMMQSGTADRKQIFDIGLAGPLAGLVVAVPVLILGILYAQPITYAPDESLIMGQPLLIQWLANILVPERAGDFVQVANTEASPLLMAGWVGLLVTGLNMMPLGQLDGGHVTFGLLGPKSYWVAIAALVAAIGYMVYSQVIIFSLMLVLVLLMGL
;
A
#
# COMPACT_ATOMS: atom_id res chain seq x y z
N LEU A 1 10.55 -14.93 -1.85
CA LEU A 1 11.57 -14.48 -0.90
C LEU A 1 10.94 -13.44 0.04
N PHE A 2 10.93 -13.69 1.35
CA PHE A 2 10.45 -12.78 2.36
C PHE A 2 11.61 -11.85 2.79
N ILE A 3 11.35 -10.53 2.87
CA ILE A 3 12.37 -9.55 3.26
C ILE A 3 12.06 -9.04 4.66
N PRO A 4 12.70 -9.59 5.73
CA PRO A 4 12.52 -9.11 7.08
C PRO A 4 13.25 -7.78 7.29
N PHE A 5 12.58 -6.80 7.92
CA PHE A 5 13.18 -5.50 8.25
C PHE A 5 12.69 -5.01 9.62
N PRO A 6 13.08 -5.70 10.72
CA PRO A 6 12.41 -5.56 12.01
C PRO A 6 12.64 -4.22 12.74
N PHE A 7 13.70 -3.46 12.41
CA PHE A 7 14.07 -2.27 13.18
C PHE A 7 13.70 -0.94 12.51
N TYR A 8 13.38 -0.94 11.22
CA TYR A 8 13.11 0.29 10.45
C TYR A 8 11.71 0.33 9.84
N SER A 9 11.00 -0.78 9.83
CA SER A 9 9.62 -0.85 9.34
C SER A 9 8.67 -1.02 10.51
N PRO A 10 7.63 -0.19 10.64
CA PRO A 10 6.57 -0.35 11.66
C PRO A 10 5.87 -1.73 11.58
N ILE A 11 5.98 -2.39 10.43
CA ILE A 11 5.34 -3.68 10.11
C ILE A 11 6.31 -4.85 10.30
N GLY A 12 7.61 -4.57 10.55
CA GLY A 12 8.65 -5.60 10.68
C GLY A 12 9.06 -6.30 9.38
N THR A 13 8.46 -5.93 8.24
CA THR A 13 8.77 -6.50 6.93
C THR A 13 8.65 -5.43 5.84
N MET A 14 9.39 -5.62 4.74
CA MET A 14 9.28 -4.81 3.53
C MET A 14 8.55 -5.52 2.38
N GLY A 15 7.94 -6.67 2.64
CA GLY A 15 7.20 -7.42 1.66
C GLY A 15 7.81 -8.78 1.32
N ALA A 16 7.21 -9.45 0.35
CA ALA A 16 7.66 -10.72 -0.18
C ALA A 16 7.75 -10.64 -1.70
N VAL A 17 8.85 -11.16 -2.24
CA VAL A 17 9.07 -11.25 -3.69
C VAL A 17 8.66 -12.61 -4.16
N ILE A 18 7.73 -12.67 -5.08
CA ILE A 18 7.32 -13.89 -5.78
C ILE A 18 7.99 -13.87 -7.16
N MET A 19 8.98 -14.75 -7.35
CA MET A 19 9.63 -14.89 -8.65
C MET A 19 8.78 -15.81 -9.53
N MET A 20 8.25 -15.27 -10.61
CA MET A 20 7.60 -16.07 -11.66
C MET A 20 8.64 -16.57 -12.65
N GLN A 21 8.55 -17.84 -13.06
CA GLN A 21 9.35 -18.33 -14.18
C GLN A 21 8.84 -17.69 -15.48
N SER A 22 9.61 -16.74 -15.98
CA SER A 22 9.37 -16.10 -17.27
C SER A 22 9.59 -17.13 -18.37
N GLY A 23 8.57 -17.45 -19.12
CA GLY A 23 8.69 -18.28 -20.33
C GLY A 23 7.50 -19.18 -20.66
N THR A 24 6.60 -19.44 -19.73
CA THR A 24 5.44 -20.33 -19.92
C THR A 24 4.08 -19.66 -19.72
N ALA A 25 4.04 -18.47 -19.13
CA ALA A 25 2.77 -17.78 -18.84
C ALA A 25 2.34 -16.88 -20.00
N ASP A 26 1.10 -17.03 -20.45
CA ASP A 26 0.45 -16.12 -21.38
C ASP A 26 0.15 -14.77 -20.72
N ARG A 27 0.07 -13.70 -21.51
CA ARG A 27 -0.17 -12.33 -21.01
C ARG A 27 -1.43 -12.23 -20.15
N LYS A 28 -2.48 -13.00 -20.50
CA LYS A 28 -3.70 -13.07 -19.71
C LYS A 28 -3.44 -13.66 -18.33
N GLN A 29 -2.67 -14.75 -18.26
CA GLN A 29 -2.30 -15.38 -16.98
C GLN A 29 -1.50 -14.44 -16.09
N ILE A 30 -0.56 -13.69 -16.68
CA ILE A 30 0.25 -12.68 -15.95
C ILE A 30 -0.67 -11.60 -15.36
N PHE A 31 -1.64 -11.11 -16.15
CA PHE A 31 -2.63 -10.14 -15.69
C PHE A 31 -3.49 -10.70 -14.55
N ASP A 32 -4.04 -11.90 -14.71
CA ASP A 32 -4.93 -12.53 -13.73
C ASP A 32 -4.19 -12.77 -12.40
N ILE A 33 -2.94 -13.22 -12.45
CA ILE A 33 -2.10 -13.44 -11.26
C ILE A 33 -1.79 -12.11 -10.58
N GLY A 34 -1.37 -11.09 -11.35
CA GLY A 34 -1.07 -9.76 -10.81
C GLY A 34 -2.27 -9.08 -10.16
N LEU A 35 -3.48 -9.36 -10.64
CA LEU A 35 -4.71 -8.79 -10.09
C LEU A 35 -5.23 -9.58 -8.87
N ALA A 36 -5.01 -10.89 -8.85
CA ALA A 36 -5.56 -11.77 -7.80
C ALA A 36 -5.04 -11.42 -6.40
N GLY A 37 -3.75 -11.09 -6.26
CA GLY A 37 -3.13 -10.71 -4.98
C GLY A 37 -3.79 -9.49 -4.36
N PRO A 38 -3.80 -8.34 -5.05
CA PRO A 38 -4.44 -7.12 -4.57
C PRO A 38 -5.94 -7.27 -4.29
N LEU A 39 -6.68 -7.99 -5.13
CA LEU A 39 -8.10 -8.24 -4.90
C LEU A 39 -8.32 -9.08 -3.63
N ALA A 40 -7.55 -10.14 -3.43
CA ALA A 40 -7.62 -10.95 -2.21
C ALA A 40 -7.27 -10.11 -0.97
N GLY A 41 -6.24 -9.24 -1.07
CA GLY A 41 -5.87 -8.31 -0.02
C GLY A 41 -7.00 -7.35 0.34
N LEU A 42 -7.69 -6.76 -0.64
CA LEU A 42 -8.83 -5.87 -0.42
C LEU A 42 -10.03 -6.59 0.19
N VAL A 43 -10.32 -7.82 -0.25
CA VAL A 43 -11.42 -8.64 0.32
C VAL A 43 -11.25 -8.86 1.82
N VAL A 44 -10.02 -8.91 2.32
CA VAL A 44 -9.72 -9.02 3.75
C VAL A 44 -9.60 -7.66 4.42
N ALA A 45 -8.87 -6.72 3.82
CA ALA A 45 -8.58 -5.42 4.42
C ALA A 45 -9.84 -4.56 4.59
N VAL A 46 -10.77 -4.58 3.63
CA VAL A 46 -11.98 -3.73 3.69
C VAL A 46 -12.91 -4.10 4.84
N PRO A 47 -13.29 -5.38 5.06
CA PRO A 47 -14.06 -5.77 6.25
C PRO A 47 -13.36 -5.44 7.57
N VAL A 48 -12.04 -5.65 7.65
CA VAL A 48 -11.25 -5.32 8.84
C VAL A 48 -11.28 -3.79 9.10
N LEU A 49 -11.18 -2.98 8.04
CA LEU A 49 -11.31 -1.52 8.14
C LEU A 49 -12.70 -1.09 8.60
N ILE A 50 -13.76 -1.67 8.04
CA ILE A 50 -15.14 -1.38 8.45
C ILE A 50 -15.30 -1.64 9.95
N LEU A 51 -14.87 -2.80 10.41
CA LEU A 51 -14.89 -3.13 11.84
C LEU A 51 -14.01 -2.17 12.64
N GLY A 52 -12.82 -1.84 12.14
CA GLY A 52 -11.91 -0.89 12.77
C GLY A 52 -12.52 0.50 12.93
N ILE A 53 -13.24 1.01 11.92
CA ILE A 53 -13.93 2.30 11.97
C ILE A 53 -15.10 2.28 12.95
N LEU A 54 -15.92 1.22 12.94
CA LEU A 54 -17.09 1.08 13.81
C LEU A 54 -16.70 0.97 15.28
N TYR A 55 -15.63 0.27 15.59
CA TYR A 55 -15.15 0.05 16.97
C TYR A 55 -14.06 1.02 17.42
N ALA A 56 -13.63 1.95 16.57
CA ALA A 56 -12.64 2.96 16.94
C ALA A 56 -13.17 3.84 18.07
N GLN A 57 -12.36 4.02 19.13
CA GLN A 57 -12.65 4.96 20.19
C GLN A 57 -12.20 6.37 19.80
N PRO A 58 -12.92 7.44 20.23
CA PRO A 58 -12.44 8.80 20.03
C PRO A 58 -11.10 9.00 20.74
N ILE A 59 -10.14 9.57 20.06
CA ILE A 59 -8.84 9.88 20.68
C ILE A 59 -9.02 11.11 21.56
N THR A 60 -8.90 10.92 22.86
CA THR A 60 -9.06 12.01 23.84
C THR A 60 -7.77 12.78 24.09
N TYR A 61 -6.62 12.21 23.71
CA TYR A 61 -5.30 12.79 23.94
C TYR A 61 -4.30 12.30 22.87
N ALA A 62 -3.70 13.22 22.12
CA ALA A 62 -2.59 12.91 21.23
C ALA A 62 -1.28 13.22 21.98
N PRO A 63 -0.42 12.24 22.31
CA PRO A 63 0.91 12.51 22.85
C PRO A 63 1.74 13.29 21.84
N ASP A 64 2.58 14.21 22.29
CA ASP A 64 3.44 15.07 21.44
C ASP A 64 4.38 14.30 20.48
N GLU A 65 4.59 13.00 20.72
CA GLU A 65 5.42 12.11 19.88
C GLU A 65 4.60 11.11 19.03
N SER A 66 3.31 11.33 18.83
CA SER A 66 2.50 10.44 18.02
C SER A 66 2.88 10.53 16.54
N LEU A 67 3.18 9.39 15.90
CA LEU A 67 3.34 9.30 14.46
C LEU A 67 1.99 9.57 13.79
N ILE A 68 1.87 10.71 13.15
CA ILE A 68 0.68 11.04 12.34
C ILE A 68 0.79 10.29 11.02
N MET A 69 -0.07 9.31 10.83
CA MET A 69 -0.15 8.57 9.57
C MET A 69 -1.16 9.23 8.63
N GLY A 70 -0.76 9.42 7.38
CA GLY A 70 -1.67 9.86 6.34
C GLY A 70 -2.81 8.86 6.14
N GLN A 71 -4.02 9.35 5.88
CA GLN A 71 -5.17 8.49 5.67
C GLN A 71 -5.45 8.24 4.20
N PRO A 72 -5.55 6.96 3.78
CA PRO A 72 -6.08 6.61 2.48
C PRO A 72 -7.48 7.16 2.27
N LEU A 73 -7.75 7.62 1.04
CA LEU A 73 -9.07 8.15 0.66
C LEU A 73 -10.21 7.15 0.95
N LEU A 74 -9.93 5.86 0.86
CA LEU A 74 -10.89 4.80 1.15
C LEU A 74 -11.34 4.84 2.62
N ILE A 75 -10.44 5.09 3.57
CA ILE A 75 -10.79 5.20 4.99
C ILE A 75 -11.68 6.42 5.22
N GLN A 76 -11.32 7.57 4.63
CA GLN A 76 -12.12 8.79 4.74
C GLN A 76 -13.52 8.57 4.15
N TRP A 77 -13.61 7.94 3.00
CA TRP A 77 -14.88 7.65 2.33
C TRP A 77 -15.75 6.69 3.15
N LEU A 78 -15.16 5.60 3.67
CA LEU A 78 -15.88 4.67 4.55
C LEU A 78 -16.32 5.33 5.86
N ALA A 79 -15.48 6.15 6.48
CA ALA A 79 -15.83 6.87 7.70
C ALA A 79 -16.99 7.85 7.47
N ASN A 80 -16.99 8.56 6.35
CA ASN A 80 -18.12 9.46 5.99
C ASN A 80 -19.46 8.73 5.80
N ILE A 81 -19.41 7.46 5.34
CA ILE A 81 -20.63 6.66 5.15
C ILE A 81 -21.07 6.01 6.46
N LEU A 82 -20.13 5.42 7.20
CA LEU A 82 -20.43 4.58 8.36
C LEU A 82 -20.66 5.38 9.64
N VAL A 83 -19.88 6.44 9.83
CA VAL A 83 -19.87 7.27 11.04
C VAL A 83 -19.72 8.76 10.70
N PRO A 84 -20.69 9.36 9.98
CA PRO A 84 -20.56 10.72 9.46
C PRO A 84 -20.32 11.77 10.55
N GLU A 85 -20.88 11.58 11.74
CA GLU A 85 -20.73 12.49 12.89
C GLU A 85 -19.28 12.52 13.42
N ARG A 86 -18.50 11.46 13.15
CA ARG A 86 -17.13 11.26 13.62
C ARG A 86 -16.13 11.17 12.48
N ALA A 87 -16.55 11.41 11.25
CA ALA A 87 -15.67 11.26 10.08
C ALA A 87 -14.42 12.15 10.16
N GLY A 88 -14.54 13.32 10.81
CA GLY A 88 -13.43 14.23 11.09
C GLY A 88 -12.33 13.64 11.99
N ASP A 89 -12.69 12.74 12.90
CA ASP A 89 -11.74 12.10 13.83
C ASP A 89 -10.77 11.16 13.09
N PHE A 90 -11.16 10.71 11.89
CA PHE A 90 -10.34 9.82 11.05
C PHE A 90 -9.42 10.56 10.09
N VAL A 91 -9.32 11.87 10.16
CA VAL A 91 -8.41 12.66 9.30
C VAL A 91 -6.95 12.45 9.71
N GLN A 92 -6.70 12.13 10.98
CA GLN A 92 -5.37 11.81 11.50
C GLN A 92 -5.47 10.62 12.46
N VAL A 93 -4.80 9.53 12.13
CA VAL A 93 -4.69 8.38 13.03
C VAL A 93 -3.37 8.49 13.80
N ALA A 94 -3.46 8.78 15.09
CA ALA A 94 -2.29 8.72 15.97
C ALA A 94 -2.00 7.27 16.36
N ASN A 95 -0.72 6.90 16.39
CA ASN A 95 -0.26 5.51 16.56
C ASN A 95 -0.69 4.81 17.86
N THR A 96 -0.99 5.56 18.90
CA THR A 96 -1.02 4.99 20.24
C THR A 96 -2.41 4.57 20.72
N GLU A 97 -3.47 5.04 20.06
CA GLU A 97 -4.84 4.77 20.49
C GLU A 97 -5.78 4.32 19.34
N ALA A 98 -5.22 4.14 18.15
CA ALA A 98 -5.99 3.59 17.05
C ALA A 98 -6.41 2.15 17.37
N SER A 99 -7.67 1.81 17.07
CA SER A 99 -8.12 0.43 17.15
C SER A 99 -7.13 -0.49 16.42
N PRO A 100 -6.68 -1.60 17.03
CA PRO A 100 -5.80 -2.57 16.35
C PRO A 100 -6.37 -3.04 15.01
N LEU A 101 -7.70 -3.12 14.88
CA LEU A 101 -8.37 -3.45 13.61
C LEU A 101 -8.21 -2.35 12.59
N LEU A 102 -8.33 -1.07 12.99
CA LEU A 102 -8.11 0.05 12.08
C LEU A 102 -6.67 0.07 11.56
N MET A 103 -5.71 -0.16 12.45
CA MET A 103 -4.29 -0.26 12.08
C MET A 103 -4.03 -1.44 11.15
N ALA A 104 -4.58 -2.61 11.44
CA ALA A 104 -4.43 -3.78 10.57
C ALA A 104 -5.00 -3.54 9.17
N GLY A 105 -6.18 -2.92 9.08
CA GLY A 105 -6.80 -2.56 7.81
C GLY A 105 -6.02 -1.49 7.05
N TRP A 106 -5.50 -0.47 7.76
CA TRP A 106 -4.64 0.57 7.18
C TRP A 106 -3.38 -0.02 6.58
N VAL A 107 -2.69 -0.90 7.33
CA VAL A 107 -1.51 -1.62 6.85
C VAL A 107 -1.85 -2.50 5.63
N GLY A 108 -2.98 -3.21 5.67
CA GLY A 108 -3.45 -4.01 4.54
C GLY A 108 -3.66 -3.18 3.28
N LEU A 109 -4.27 -1.99 3.40
CA LEU A 109 -4.41 -1.04 2.28
C LEU A 109 -3.07 -0.52 1.79
N LEU A 110 -2.17 -0.17 2.70
CA LEU A 110 -0.85 0.33 2.35
C LEU A 110 -0.08 -0.71 1.53
N VAL A 111 0.01 -1.95 2.03
CA VAL A 111 0.72 -3.04 1.35
C VAL A 111 0.09 -3.34 -0.01
N THR A 112 -1.24 -3.39 -0.09
CA THR A 112 -1.95 -3.62 -1.35
C THR A 112 -1.73 -2.47 -2.34
N GLY A 113 -1.77 -1.22 -1.87
CA GLY A 113 -1.53 -0.04 -2.69
C GLY A 113 -0.09 0.02 -3.24
N LEU A 114 0.90 -0.30 -2.39
CA LEU A 114 2.29 -0.37 -2.82
C LEU A 114 2.52 -1.48 -3.85
N ASN A 115 1.89 -2.65 -3.67
CA ASN A 115 1.99 -3.74 -4.63
C ASN A 115 1.31 -3.41 -5.97
N MET A 116 0.32 -2.51 -5.99
CA MET A 116 -0.34 -2.04 -7.22
C MET A 116 0.45 -0.97 -7.99
N MET A 117 1.61 -0.53 -7.49
CA MET A 117 2.45 0.36 -8.27
C MET A 117 2.91 -0.32 -9.57
N PRO A 118 2.85 0.36 -10.73
CA PRO A 118 3.19 -0.23 -12.03
C PRO A 118 4.71 -0.32 -12.22
N LEU A 119 5.41 -0.96 -11.27
CA LEU A 119 6.87 -1.04 -11.22
C LEU A 119 7.31 -2.50 -11.20
N GLY A 120 8.16 -2.86 -12.15
CA GLY A 120 8.93 -4.10 -12.21
C GLY A 120 8.16 -5.37 -11.84
N GLN A 121 8.59 -6.01 -10.78
CA GLN A 121 8.06 -7.31 -10.31
C GLN A 121 6.88 -7.18 -9.32
N LEU A 122 6.37 -5.97 -9.08
CA LEU A 122 5.17 -5.77 -8.27
C LEU A 122 3.92 -6.22 -9.04
N ASP A 123 2.85 -6.49 -8.32
CA ASP A 123 1.58 -6.93 -8.91
C ASP A 123 1.06 -5.94 -9.96
N GLY A 124 1.16 -4.63 -9.69
CA GLY A 124 0.82 -3.58 -10.66
C GLY A 124 1.69 -3.58 -11.92
N GLY A 125 2.95 -4.00 -11.82
CA GLY A 125 3.83 -4.24 -12.97
C GLY A 125 3.32 -5.37 -13.86
N HIS A 126 2.91 -6.49 -13.26
CA HIS A 126 2.30 -7.62 -13.97
C HIS A 126 0.99 -7.24 -14.65
N VAL A 127 0.12 -6.49 -13.96
CA VAL A 127 -1.15 -5.98 -14.50
C VAL A 127 -0.88 -5.07 -15.69
N THR A 128 0.02 -4.10 -15.59
CA THR A 128 0.36 -3.17 -16.67
C THR A 128 1.00 -3.89 -17.86
N PHE A 129 1.85 -4.89 -17.61
CA PHE A 129 2.41 -5.72 -18.67
C PHE A 129 1.33 -6.55 -19.37
N GLY A 130 0.43 -7.15 -18.62
CA GLY A 130 -0.72 -7.89 -19.18
C GLY A 130 -1.55 -7.03 -20.13
N LEU A 131 -1.82 -5.78 -19.77
CA LEU A 131 -2.62 -4.83 -20.56
C LEU A 131 -1.85 -4.24 -21.74
N LEU A 132 -0.66 -3.69 -21.50
CA LEU A 132 0.07 -2.86 -22.46
C LEU A 132 1.22 -3.58 -23.16
N GLY A 133 1.58 -4.80 -22.68
CA GLY A 133 2.73 -5.55 -23.19
C GLY A 133 4.03 -4.77 -23.01
N PRO A 134 4.92 -4.75 -24.04
CA PRO A 134 6.21 -4.07 -23.96
C PRO A 134 6.12 -2.55 -23.65
N LYS A 135 4.96 -1.93 -23.90
CA LYS A 135 4.74 -0.51 -23.62
C LYS A 135 4.63 -0.23 -22.11
N SER A 136 4.41 -1.26 -21.27
CA SER A 136 4.41 -1.16 -19.80
C SER A 136 5.71 -0.57 -19.24
N TYR A 137 6.83 -0.76 -19.95
CA TYR A 137 8.12 -0.17 -19.58
C TYR A 137 8.06 1.35 -19.46
N TRP A 138 7.38 2.03 -20.39
CA TRP A 138 7.22 3.49 -20.32
C TRP A 138 6.33 3.94 -19.18
N VAL A 139 5.31 3.14 -18.84
CA VAL A 139 4.45 3.40 -17.67
C VAL A 139 5.26 3.23 -16.37
N ALA A 140 6.10 2.21 -16.28
CA ALA A 140 6.97 2.01 -15.14
C ALA A 140 7.97 3.17 -14.94
N ILE A 141 8.60 3.64 -16.03
CA ILE A 141 9.48 4.81 -15.97
C ILE A 141 8.72 6.05 -15.52
N ALA A 142 7.55 6.32 -16.10
CA ALA A 142 6.74 7.48 -15.73
C ALA A 142 6.33 7.43 -14.25
N ALA A 143 5.90 6.27 -13.75
CA ALA A 143 5.56 6.06 -12.35
C ALA A 143 6.77 6.24 -11.43
N LEU A 144 7.93 5.73 -11.81
CA LEU A 144 9.17 5.90 -11.05
C LEU A 144 9.58 7.38 -10.97
N VAL A 145 9.57 8.10 -12.08
CA VAL A 145 9.88 9.53 -12.12
C VAL A 145 8.90 10.33 -11.27
N ALA A 146 7.60 10.01 -11.35
CA ALA A 146 6.57 10.65 -10.53
C ALA A 146 6.78 10.36 -9.03
N ALA A 147 7.13 9.13 -8.66
CA ALA A 147 7.41 8.75 -7.27
C ALA A 147 8.64 9.48 -6.72
N ILE A 148 9.72 9.56 -7.50
CA ILE A 148 10.93 10.32 -7.11
C ILE A 148 10.60 11.80 -6.99
N GLY A 149 9.88 12.37 -7.96
CA GLY A 149 9.47 13.78 -7.93
C GLY A 149 8.62 14.10 -6.71
N TYR A 150 7.66 13.24 -6.38
CA TYR A 150 6.85 13.38 -5.18
C TYR A 150 7.67 13.27 -3.90
N MET A 151 8.62 12.32 -3.82
CA MET A 151 9.52 12.18 -2.68
C MET A 151 10.36 13.43 -2.44
N VAL A 152 10.93 14.00 -3.52
CA VAL A 152 11.74 15.23 -3.44
C VAL A 152 10.87 16.40 -2.99
N TYR A 153 9.66 16.52 -3.55
CA TYR A 153 8.73 17.59 -3.20
C TYR A 153 8.23 17.50 -1.75
N SER A 154 7.83 16.29 -1.31
CA SER A 154 7.25 16.08 0.02
C SER A 154 8.29 15.86 1.13
N GLN A 155 9.56 15.72 0.78
CA GLN A 155 10.68 15.40 1.70
C GLN A 155 10.46 14.11 2.52
N VAL A 156 9.60 13.23 2.08
CA VAL A 156 9.29 11.95 2.75
C VAL A 156 10.29 10.89 2.31
N ILE A 157 11.37 10.75 3.08
CA ILE A 157 12.48 9.83 2.79
C ILE A 157 12.12 8.36 3.11
N ILE A 158 11.06 8.12 3.88
CA ILE A 158 10.72 6.77 4.38
C ILE A 158 10.51 5.74 3.25
N PHE A 159 10.09 6.17 2.08
CA PHE A 159 9.90 5.32 0.90
C PHE A 159 11.15 5.16 0.02
N SER A 160 12.26 5.84 0.35
CA SER A 160 13.49 5.79 -0.45
C SER A 160 14.05 4.38 -0.53
N LEU A 161 14.04 3.65 0.59
CA LEU A 161 14.54 2.29 0.66
C LEU A 161 13.72 1.34 -0.22
N MET A 162 12.39 1.50 -0.25
CA MET A 162 11.52 0.73 -1.13
C MET A 162 11.80 1.02 -2.60
N LEU A 163 11.99 2.30 -2.98
CA LEU A 163 12.36 2.68 -4.33
C LEU A 163 13.71 2.10 -4.76
N VAL A 164 14.71 2.14 -3.88
CA VAL A 164 16.02 1.52 -4.13
C VAL A 164 15.87 0.01 -4.34
N LEU A 165 15.05 -0.65 -3.54
CA LEU A 165 14.83 -2.09 -3.65
C LEU A 165 14.15 -2.46 -4.96
N VAL A 166 13.14 -1.69 -5.38
CA VAL A 166 12.47 -1.85 -6.69
C VAL A 166 13.46 -1.64 -7.84
N LEU A 167 14.35 -0.64 -7.75
CA LEU A 167 15.39 -0.40 -8.74
C LEU A 167 16.42 -1.53 -8.82
N LEU A 168 16.81 -2.09 -7.67
CA LEU A 168 17.74 -3.23 -7.62
C LEU A 168 17.15 -4.52 -8.17
N MET A 169 15.84 -4.69 -8.08
CA MET A 169 15.13 -5.86 -8.62
C MET A 169 14.85 -5.75 -10.13
N GLY A 170 15.19 -4.64 -10.73
CA GLY A 170 15.02 -4.37 -12.16
C GLY A 170 13.62 -3.79 -12.48
N LEU A 171 13.63 -2.82 -13.35
CA LEU A 171 12.42 -2.28 -13.96
C LEU A 171 11.78 -3.28 -14.92
#